data_db8c67336d050020a42adaecea24879a
#
_entry.id   db8c67336d050020a42adaecea24879a
#
_cell.length_a   1.000
_cell.length_b   1.000
_cell.length_c   1.000
_cell.angle_alpha   90.00
_cell.angle_beta   90.00
_cell.angle_gamma   90.00
#
_symmetry.space_group_name_H-M   'P 1'
#
loop_
_entity.id
_entity.type
_entity.pdbx_description
1 polymer ?
#
loop_
_entity_poly.entity_id
_entity_poly.type
_entity_poly.pdbx_seq_one_letter_code
_entity_poly.pdbx_strand_id
1 'polypeptide(L)'
;MNRRHARSLILIATASGVLTACSKPDPGMGETRKLIMGTFTEDSVTDRAGKAAAATISNTVPGVYVETWPSKGAYMNIEHLFDGTYDLVIVPAGAAYEAYTGTGACEGEKKEKLRAVAACYPIVSTWISPKKLGLSKVQELKGHPLAVGNEGSETAKVSGEVFDVLGIDKENREIWYYGIQGGADGVRDQWADGIHAFTESPVPAYQELAAEDGIRFLSYTDEELDEILDGHPEYSKIKVPAGTYENQDDEVGTFCEKVLVCVSADMDEDLLHE
;
A
#
# COMPACT_ATOMS: atom_id res chain seq x y z
N MET A 1 -26.10 -26.46 -82.20
CA MET A 1 -24.78 -26.25 -82.83
C MET A 1 -23.88 -25.63 -81.75
N ASN A 2 -22.92 -26.45 -81.33
CA ASN A 2 -22.04 -26.22 -80.20
C ASN A 2 -20.82 -25.32 -80.54
N ARG A 3 -20.49 -24.39 -79.64
CA ARG A 3 -19.08 -23.98 -79.49
C ARG A 3 -18.75 -23.85 -78.02
N ARG A 4 -17.91 -24.77 -77.55
CA ARG A 4 -17.22 -24.79 -76.30
C ARG A 4 -16.09 -23.77 -76.34
N HIS A 5 -16.06 -22.87 -75.35
CA HIS A 5 -14.87 -22.02 -75.08
C HIS A 5 -14.27 -22.50 -73.78
N ALA A 6 -13.12 -23.13 -73.88
CA ALA A 6 -12.24 -23.45 -72.78
C ALA A 6 -11.55 -22.17 -72.34
N ARG A 7 -11.72 -21.83 -71.08
CA ARG A 7 -10.93 -20.75 -70.44
C ARG A 7 -9.84 -21.41 -69.60
N SER A 8 -8.59 -21.20 -70.07
CA SER A 8 -7.39 -21.55 -69.31
C SER A 8 -7.30 -20.67 -68.06
N LEU A 9 -7.26 -21.29 -66.86
CA LEU A 9 -6.86 -20.65 -65.65
C LEU A 9 -5.34 -20.63 -65.58
N ILE A 10 -4.74 -19.44 -65.61
CA ILE A 10 -3.33 -19.22 -65.27
C ILE A 10 -3.28 -19.07 -63.74
N LEU A 11 -2.65 -20.05 -63.07
CA LEU A 11 -2.31 -19.97 -61.66
C LEU A 11 -1.03 -19.14 -61.53
N ILE A 12 -1.13 -17.92 -61.04
CA ILE A 12 0.03 -17.11 -60.59
C ILE A 12 0.30 -17.48 -59.14
N ALA A 13 1.31 -18.30 -58.88
CA ALA A 13 1.82 -18.53 -57.55
C ALA A 13 2.69 -17.34 -57.14
N THR A 14 2.17 -16.45 -56.31
CA THR A 14 2.98 -15.44 -55.64
C THR A 14 3.60 -16.07 -54.40
N ALA A 15 4.89 -16.39 -54.49
CA ALA A 15 5.70 -16.77 -53.34
C ALA A 15 5.95 -15.53 -52.49
N SER A 16 5.11 -15.30 -51.46
CA SER A 16 5.39 -14.35 -50.39
C SER A 16 6.45 -14.95 -49.47
N GLY A 17 7.71 -14.62 -49.72
CA GLY A 17 8.81 -14.90 -48.82
C GLY A 17 8.62 -14.09 -47.54
N VAL A 18 8.18 -14.75 -46.47
CA VAL A 18 8.28 -14.20 -45.09
C VAL A 18 9.77 -14.25 -44.76
N LEU A 19 10.44 -13.12 -44.88
CA LEU A 19 11.74 -12.89 -44.27
C LEU A 19 11.54 -12.86 -42.75
N THR A 20 11.64 -14.04 -42.11
CA THR A 20 11.86 -14.11 -40.67
C THR A 20 13.27 -13.57 -40.44
N ALA A 21 13.39 -12.32 -40.11
CA ALA A 21 14.62 -11.77 -39.58
C ALA A 21 14.83 -12.44 -38.22
N CYS A 22 15.55 -13.55 -38.21
CA CYS A 22 16.21 -14.02 -37.00
C CYS A 22 17.27 -12.96 -36.65
N SER A 23 16.89 -11.96 -35.86
CA SER A 23 17.86 -11.19 -35.14
C SER A 23 18.62 -12.18 -34.24
N LYS A 24 19.90 -12.37 -34.53
CA LYS A 24 20.79 -13.09 -33.63
C LYS A 24 20.71 -12.37 -32.29
N PRO A 25 20.55 -13.10 -31.16
CA PRO A 25 20.68 -12.47 -29.87
C PRO A 25 22.03 -11.77 -29.80
N ASP A 26 22.02 -10.54 -29.27
CA ASP A 26 23.23 -9.79 -29.00
C ASP A 26 24.12 -10.62 -28.06
N PRO A 27 25.37 -10.96 -28.42
CA PRO A 27 26.22 -11.82 -27.60
C PRO A 27 26.65 -11.19 -26.26
N GLY A 28 26.10 -10.01 -25.89
CA GLY A 28 26.37 -9.29 -24.66
C GLY A 28 25.23 -9.31 -23.62
N MET A 29 24.02 -9.82 -23.94
CA MET A 29 22.97 -10.00 -22.96
C MET A 29 23.07 -11.40 -22.35
N GLY A 30 23.57 -11.50 -21.12
CA GLY A 30 23.46 -12.68 -20.29
C GLY A 30 22.00 -13.16 -20.19
N GLU A 31 21.82 -14.40 -19.77
CA GLU A 31 20.48 -14.98 -19.55
C GLU A 31 19.67 -14.08 -18.62
N THR A 32 18.47 -13.64 -19.05
CA THR A 32 17.61 -12.79 -18.24
C THR A 32 17.17 -13.56 -16.98
N ARG A 33 17.53 -13.06 -15.81
CA ARG A 33 17.13 -13.62 -14.52
C ARG A 33 15.69 -13.21 -14.22
N LYS A 34 14.81 -14.18 -14.09
CA LYS A 34 13.43 -13.96 -13.71
C LYS A 34 13.31 -14.01 -12.18
N LEU A 35 12.73 -12.97 -11.59
CA LEU A 35 12.40 -12.88 -10.16
C LEU A 35 10.88 -12.79 -9.98
N ILE A 36 10.38 -13.26 -8.86
CA ILE A 36 8.97 -13.22 -8.50
C ILE A 36 8.78 -12.28 -7.32
N MET A 37 7.91 -11.28 -7.48
CA MET A 37 7.51 -10.37 -6.41
C MET A 37 6.10 -10.68 -5.92
N GLY A 38 5.98 -11.07 -4.65
CA GLY A 38 4.68 -11.17 -3.98
C GLY A 38 4.08 -9.79 -3.74
N THR A 39 2.85 -9.56 -4.24
CA THR A 39 2.08 -8.33 -4.03
C THR A 39 0.90 -8.58 -3.09
N PHE A 40 -0.17 -7.80 -3.21
CA PHE A 40 -1.38 -7.98 -2.40
C PHE A 40 -2.57 -8.39 -3.28
N THR A 41 -3.77 -8.36 -2.71
CA THR A 41 -5.01 -8.63 -3.46
C THR A 41 -5.02 -7.80 -4.75
N GLU A 42 -5.37 -8.45 -5.85
CA GLU A 42 -5.37 -7.85 -7.19
C GLU A 42 -6.12 -6.50 -7.19
N ASP A 43 -5.56 -5.53 -7.90
CA ASP A 43 -6.05 -4.16 -8.02
C ASP A 43 -6.08 -3.33 -6.71
N SER A 44 -5.57 -3.85 -5.59
CA SER A 44 -5.34 -3.02 -4.40
C SER A 44 -4.24 -1.97 -4.65
N VAL A 45 -4.17 -0.93 -3.81
CA VAL A 45 -3.09 0.08 -3.90
C VAL A 45 -1.72 -0.57 -3.77
N THR A 46 -1.57 -1.49 -2.83
CA THR A 46 -0.30 -2.20 -2.60
C THR A 46 0.06 -3.11 -3.77
N ASP A 47 -0.91 -3.75 -4.44
CA ASP A 47 -0.66 -4.53 -5.66
C ASP A 47 -0.20 -3.62 -6.81
N ARG A 48 -0.87 -2.48 -7.03
CA ARG A 48 -0.43 -1.50 -8.04
C ARG A 48 0.96 -0.95 -7.75
N ALA A 49 1.27 -0.67 -6.48
CA ALA A 49 2.61 -0.22 -6.07
C ALA A 49 3.67 -1.31 -6.31
N GLY A 50 3.36 -2.57 -6.00
CA GLY A 50 4.23 -3.71 -6.30
C GLY A 50 4.48 -3.88 -7.79
N LYS A 51 3.42 -3.79 -8.61
CA LYS A 51 3.54 -3.81 -10.08
C LYS A 51 4.43 -2.67 -10.60
N ALA A 52 4.31 -1.46 -10.03
CA ALA A 52 5.15 -0.31 -10.39
C ALA A 52 6.61 -0.53 -9.97
N ALA A 53 6.86 -1.05 -8.78
CA ALA A 53 8.21 -1.40 -8.31
C ALA A 53 8.85 -2.48 -9.20
N ALA A 54 8.12 -3.56 -9.49
CA ALA A 54 8.57 -4.64 -10.37
C ALA A 54 8.93 -4.13 -11.78
N ALA A 55 8.08 -3.25 -12.34
CA ALA A 55 8.35 -2.62 -13.63
C ALA A 55 9.58 -1.72 -13.58
N THR A 56 9.77 -0.97 -12.50
CA THR A 56 10.94 -0.11 -12.30
C THR A 56 12.22 -0.95 -12.28
N ILE A 57 12.27 -2.01 -11.46
CA ILE A 57 13.42 -2.92 -11.39
C ILE A 57 13.71 -3.53 -12.76
N SER A 58 12.68 -4.08 -13.43
CA SER A 58 12.84 -4.72 -14.73
C SER A 58 13.35 -3.77 -15.83
N ASN A 59 13.06 -2.47 -15.71
CA ASN A 59 13.48 -1.46 -16.69
C ASN A 59 14.85 -0.84 -16.36
N THR A 60 15.30 -0.91 -15.13
CA THR A 60 16.52 -0.23 -14.67
C THR A 60 17.69 -1.17 -14.40
N VAL A 61 17.40 -2.43 -14.03
CA VAL A 61 18.43 -3.43 -13.73
C VAL A 61 18.65 -4.34 -14.95
N PRO A 62 19.84 -4.25 -15.61
CA PRO A 62 20.12 -5.04 -16.81
C PRO A 62 20.06 -6.55 -16.54
N GLY A 63 19.37 -7.29 -17.41
CA GLY A 63 19.27 -8.75 -17.31
C GLY A 63 18.35 -9.25 -16.21
N VAL A 64 17.53 -8.38 -15.58
CA VAL A 64 16.53 -8.76 -14.58
C VAL A 64 15.11 -8.49 -15.11
N TYR A 65 14.21 -9.44 -14.86
CA TYR A 65 12.77 -9.31 -15.11
C TYR A 65 12.00 -9.74 -13.86
N VAL A 66 11.16 -8.87 -13.33
CA VAL A 66 10.35 -9.14 -12.14
C VAL A 66 8.89 -9.37 -12.55
N GLU A 67 8.39 -10.56 -12.27
CA GLU A 67 6.97 -10.91 -12.41
C GLU A 67 6.26 -10.71 -11.07
N THR A 68 5.02 -10.20 -11.07
CA THR A 68 4.24 -9.97 -9.85
C THR A 68 3.19 -11.05 -9.66
N TRP A 69 3.08 -11.55 -8.43
CA TRP A 69 2.06 -12.53 -8.05
C TRP A 69 1.21 -11.97 -6.90
N PRO A 70 -0.12 -11.84 -7.11
CA PRO A 70 -1.04 -11.40 -6.06
C PRO A 70 -1.10 -12.39 -4.89
N SER A 71 -1.28 -11.87 -3.68
CA SER A 71 -1.41 -12.66 -2.46
C SER A 71 -2.56 -12.17 -1.56
N LYS A 72 -2.69 -12.81 -0.40
CA LYS A 72 -3.71 -12.44 0.59
C LYS A 72 -3.20 -11.46 1.66
N GLY A 73 -1.95 -11.00 1.56
CA GLY A 73 -1.44 -9.98 2.47
C GLY A 73 0.00 -10.19 2.93
N ALA A 74 0.45 -9.31 3.83
CA ALA A 74 1.84 -9.14 4.22
C ALA A 74 2.49 -10.42 4.78
N TYR A 75 1.83 -11.08 5.72
CA TYR A 75 2.41 -12.26 6.38
C TYR A 75 2.55 -13.43 5.43
N MET A 76 1.58 -13.65 4.53
CA MET A 76 1.72 -14.66 3.46
C MET A 76 2.90 -14.32 2.54
N ASN A 77 3.08 -13.05 2.19
CA ASN A 77 4.22 -12.60 1.39
C ASN A 77 5.54 -12.94 2.06
N ILE A 78 5.65 -12.64 3.37
CA ILE A 78 6.86 -12.93 4.15
C ILE A 78 7.11 -14.44 4.22
N GLU A 79 6.09 -15.25 4.48
CA GLU A 79 6.25 -16.71 4.47
C GLU A 79 6.77 -17.21 3.12
N HIS A 80 6.19 -16.76 2.00
CA HIS A 80 6.62 -17.15 0.66
C HIS A 80 8.00 -16.62 0.28
N LEU A 81 8.46 -15.52 0.86
CA LEU A 81 9.84 -15.06 0.71
C LEU A 81 10.82 -16.07 1.35
N PHE A 82 10.47 -16.61 2.53
CA PHE A 82 11.34 -17.52 3.26
C PHE A 82 11.21 -18.99 2.86
N ASP A 83 10.14 -19.40 2.21
CA ASP A 83 10.02 -20.73 1.59
C ASP A 83 10.60 -20.78 0.14
N GLY A 84 11.03 -19.62 -0.40
CA GLY A 84 11.62 -19.49 -1.72
C GLY A 84 10.62 -19.41 -2.88
N THR A 85 9.33 -19.25 -2.58
CA THR A 85 8.28 -19.03 -3.61
C THR A 85 8.40 -17.64 -4.23
N TYR A 86 8.76 -16.63 -3.43
CA TYR A 86 9.00 -15.26 -3.86
C TYR A 86 10.46 -14.86 -3.63
N ASP A 87 11.00 -14.05 -4.54
CA ASP A 87 12.33 -13.43 -4.43
C ASP A 87 12.25 -12.07 -3.75
N LEU A 88 11.17 -11.32 -4.00
CA LEU A 88 10.89 -10.02 -3.42
C LEU A 88 9.45 -9.99 -2.91
N VAL A 89 9.19 -9.14 -1.93
CA VAL A 89 7.82 -8.92 -1.44
C VAL A 89 7.58 -7.45 -1.17
N ILE A 90 6.32 -6.99 -1.34
CA ILE A 90 5.90 -5.67 -0.87
C ILE A 90 5.06 -5.85 0.39
N VAL A 91 5.45 -5.16 1.47
CA VAL A 91 4.82 -5.29 2.80
C VAL A 91 4.85 -3.99 3.58
N PRO A 92 3.87 -3.70 4.45
CA PRO A 92 3.95 -2.61 5.43
C PRO A 92 5.12 -2.80 6.41
N ALA A 93 5.69 -1.69 6.88
CA ALA A 93 6.83 -1.71 7.80
C ALA A 93 6.50 -2.40 9.13
N GLY A 94 5.28 -2.27 9.65
CA GLY A 94 4.82 -2.96 10.85
C GLY A 94 4.89 -4.48 10.72
N ALA A 95 4.34 -5.02 9.63
CA ALA A 95 4.42 -6.46 9.37
C ALA A 95 5.87 -6.94 9.18
N ALA A 96 6.71 -6.14 8.52
CA ALA A 96 8.14 -6.46 8.38
C ALA A 96 8.86 -6.44 9.74
N TYR A 97 8.54 -5.48 10.61
CA TYR A 97 9.09 -5.37 11.95
C TYR A 97 8.66 -6.55 12.84
N GLU A 98 7.38 -6.89 12.87
CA GLU A 98 6.87 -8.04 13.62
C GLU A 98 7.54 -9.35 13.17
N ALA A 99 7.68 -9.55 11.86
CA ALA A 99 8.36 -10.72 11.32
C ALA A 99 9.86 -10.75 11.69
N TYR A 100 10.55 -9.61 11.59
CA TYR A 100 11.98 -9.51 11.93
C TYR A 100 12.25 -9.78 13.42
N THR A 101 11.39 -9.23 14.28
CA THR A 101 11.54 -9.36 15.76
C THR A 101 10.90 -10.61 16.34
N GLY A 102 9.98 -11.27 15.62
CA GLY A 102 9.20 -12.41 16.11
C GLY A 102 8.18 -11.97 17.16
N THR A 103 7.51 -10.85 16.92
CA THR A 103 6.47 -10.29 17.78
C THR A 103 5.13 -10.23 17.05
N GLY A 104 4.06 -9.80 17.72
CA GLY A 104 2.74 -9.63 17.13
C GLY A 104 2.24 -10.90 16.44
N ALA A 105 1.83 -10.81 15.19
CA ALA A 105 1.34 -11.95 14.41
C ALA A 105 2.45 -13.00 14.10
N CYS A 106 3.71 -12.65 14.29
CA CYS A 106 4.87 -13.54 14.08
C CYS A 106 5.49 -14.02 15.42
N GLU A 107 4.73 -14.01 16.53
CA GLU A 107 5.26 -14.35 17.84
C GLU A 107 5.96 -15.72 17.86
N GLY A 108 7.25 -15.72 18.24
CA GLY A 108 8.09 -16.91 18.30
C GLY A 108 8.71 -17.33 16.96
N GLU A 109 8.40 -16.66 15.84
CA GLU A 109 8.90 -16.99 14.50
C GLU A 109 9.69 -15.82 13.89
N LYS A 110 10.93 -15.63 14.32
CA LYS A 110 11.79 -14.57 13.80
C LYS A 110 12.27 -14.83 12.37
N LYS A 111 12.11 -13.83 11.51
CA LYS A 111 12.67 -13.80 10.15
C LYS A 111 13.89 -12.85 10.11
N GLU A 112 14.94 -13.14 10.87
CA GLU A 112 16.12 -12.26 11.04
C GLU A 112 16.88 -11.93 9.74
N LYS A 113 16.62 -12.68 8.66
CA LYS A 113 17.17 -12.42 7.32
C LYS A 113 16.31 -11.50 6.47
N LEU A 114 15.17 -11.00 6.96
CA LEU A 114 14.37 -10.02 6.22
C LEU A 114 15.14 -8.70 6.07
N ARG A 115 15.18 -8.16 4.85
CA ARG A 115 15.85 -6.88 4.53
C ARG A 115 14.93 -6.00 3.71
N ALA A 116 14.75 -4.76 4.16
CA ALA A 116 14.11 -3.72 3.38
C ALA A 116 15.12 -3.13 2.39
N VAL A 117 14.78 -3.07 1.12
CA VAL A 117 15.62 -2.51 0.05
C VAL A 117 15.10 -1.20 -0.50
N ALA A 118 13.78 -0.97 -0.41
CA ALA A 118 13.17 0.29 -0.83
C ALA A 118 11.90 0.60 -0.04
N ALA A 119 11.56 1.89 0.08
CA ALA A 119 10.28 2.36 0.58
C ALA A 119 9.46 2.90 -0.60
N CYS A 120 8.20 2.45 -0.74
CA CYS A 120 7.32 2.80 -1.85
C CYS A 120 6.48 4.05 -1.55
N TYR A 121 5.61 3.97 -0.54
CA TYR A 121 4.69 5.04 -0.18
C TYR A 121 4.32 4.96 1.31
N PRO A 122 3.84 6.06 1.92
CA PRO A 122 3.37 6.04 3.29
C PRO A 122 1.91 5.60 3.40
N ILE A 123 1.61 4.81 4.42
CA ILE A 123 0.27 4.63 5.00
C ILE A 123 0.17 5.66 6.13
N VAL A 124 -0.82 6.54 6.08
CA VAL A 124 -0.91 7.75 6.92
C VAL A 124 -2.06 7.63 7.91
N SER A 125 -1.81 7.96 9.18
CA SER A 125 -2.87 8.13 10.19
C SER A 125 -3.60 9.43 9.90
N THR A 126 -4.87 9.35 9.49
CA THR A 126 -5.67 10.52 9.17
C THR A 126 -6.97 10.51 9.97
N TRP A 127 -7.12 11.50 10.86
CA TRP A 127 -8.33 11.74 11.63
C TRP A 127 -9.10 12.91 11.08
N ILE A 128 -10.43 12.76 11.00
CA ILE A 128 -11.35 13.85 10.66
C ILE A 128 -12.47 13.94 11.69
N SER A 129 -13.06 15.13 11.78
CA SER A 129 -14.23 15.42 12.61
C SER A 129 -15.17 16.40 11.90
N PRO A 130 -16.49 16.35 12.17
CA PRO A 130 -17.40 17.38 11.67
C PRO A 130 -16.95 18.80 12.06
N LYS A 131 -16.86 19.70 11.07
CA LYS A 131 -16.41 21.10 11.26
C LYS A 131 -17.20 21.85 12.35
N LYS A 132 -18.50 21.52 12.47
CA LYS A 132 -19.39 22.12 13.47
C LYS A 132 -18.97 21.87 14.93
N LEU A 133 -18.17 20.85 15.21
CA LEU A 133 -17.70 20.55 16.56
C LEU A 133 -16.50 21.41 16.96
N GLY A 134 -15.83 22.06 16.03
CA GLY A 134 -14.71 22.96 16.29
C GLY A 134 -13.43 22.28 16.75
N LEU A 135 -13.34 20.93 16.70
CA LEU A 135 -12.17 20.17 17.11
C LEU A 135 -11.02 20.39 16.11
N SER A 136 -9.79 20.38 16.59
CA SER A 136 -8.57 20.59 15.80
C SER A 136 -7.44 19.61 16.14
N LYS A 137 -7.55 18.91 17.27
CA LYS A 137 -6.58 17.93 17.77
C LYS A 137 -7.23 16.59 18.01
N VAL A 138 -6.45 15.51 17.81
CA VAL A 138 -6.93 14.14 18.01
C VAL A 138 -7.32 13.90 19.46
N GLN A 139 -6.58 14.44 20.42
CA GLN A 139 -6.90 14.32 21.85
C GLN A 139 -8.27 14.91 22.23
N GLU A 140 -8.76 15.90 21.47
CA GLU A 140 -10.09 16.50 21.70
C GLU A 140 -11.25 15.54 21.38
N LEU A 141 -10.99 14.41 20.72
CA LEU A 141 -11.96 13.34 20.45
C LEU A 141 -12.35 12.54 21.71
N LYS A 142 -11.73 12.81 22.86
CA LYS A 142 -12.08 12.16 24.12
C LYS A 142 -13.54 12.37 24.46
N GLY A 143 -14.28 11.28 24.71
CA GLY A 143 -15.71 11.32 25.03
C GLY A 143 -16.65 11.42 23.83
N HIS A 144 -16.14 11.48 22.60
CA HIS A 144 -16.93 11.51 21.38
C HIS A 144 -17.13 10.11 20.77
N PRO A 145 -18.25 9.85 20.07
CA PRO A 145 -18.45 8.62 19.30
C PRO A 145 -17.51 8.59 18.09
N LEU A 146 -16.78 7.46 17.92
CA LEU A 146 -15.71 7.32 16.93
C LEU A 146 -15.91 6.11 16.02
N ALA A 147 -15.60 6.26 14.73
CA ALA A 147 -15.46 5.15 13.78
C ALA A 147 -13.97 4.88 13.50
N VAL A 148 -13.53 3.62 13.71
CA VAL A 148 -12.11 3.26 13.75
C VAL A 148 -11.71 2.14 12.78
N GLY A 149 -12.40 2.01 11.67
CA GLY A 149 -12.17 0.94 10.72
C GLY A 149 -12.92 -0.36 11.09
N ASN A 150 -12.82 -1.36 10.25
CA ASN A 150 -13.43 -2.66 10.53
C ASN A 150 -12.75 -3.34 11.72
N GLU A 151 -13.50 -4.14 12.46
CA GLU A 151 -12.94 -4.95 13.55
C GLU A 151 -11.80 -5.85 13.02
N GLY A 152 -10.67 -5.85 13.72
CA GLY A 152 -9.47 -6.59 13.31
C GLY A 152 -8.66 -5.96 12.18
N SER A 153 -9.05 -4.78 11.68
CA SER A 153 -8.23 -4.05 10.69
C SER A 153 -7.04 -3.34 11.32
N GLU A 154 -6.03 -3.01 10.51
CA GLU A 154 -4.89 -2.21 10.96
C GLU A 154 -5.32 -0.83 11.46
N THR A 155 -6.31 -0.19 10.82
CA THR A 155 -6.89 1.06 11.32
C THR A 155 -7.44 0.91 12.74
N ALA A 156 -8.14 -0.19 13.05
CA ALA A 156 -8.67 -0.43 14.38
C ALA A 156 -7.56 -0.66 15.42
N LYS A 157 -6.51 -1.40 15.05
CA LYS A 157 -5.32 -1.64 15.88
C LYS A 157 -4.63 -0.32 16.21
N VAL A 158 -4.25 0.45 15.19
CA VAL A 158 -3.56 1.75 15.33
C VAL A 158 -4.42 2.75 16.09
N SER A 159 -5.74 2.76 15.91
CA SER A 159 -6.66 3.58 16.74
C SER A 159 -6.55 3.21 18.21
N GLY A 160 -6.46 1.92 18.52
CA GLY A 160 -6.27 1.44 19.89
C GLY A 160 -4.97 1.94 20.51
N GLU A 161 -3.86 1.84 19.78
CA GLU A 161 -2.53 2.33 20.19
C GLU A 161 -2.57 3.84 20.47
N VAL A 162 -3.14 4.64 19.55
CA VAL A 162 -3.34 6.08 19.74
C VAL A 162 -4.17 6.38 20.97
N PHE A 163 -5.23 5.61 21.21
CA PHE A 163 -6.09 5.80 22.37
C PHE A 163 -5.38 5.49 23.69
N ASP A 164 -4.55 4.48 23.72
CA ASP A 164 -3.80 4.11 24.92
C ASP A 164 -2.77 5.21 25.26
N VAL A 165 -2.08 5.76 24.25
CA VAL A 165 -1.12 6.87 24.43
C VAL A 165 -1.82 8.16 24.86
N LEU A 166 -2.90 8.56 24.18
CA LEU A 166 -3.58 9.83 24.46
C LEU A 166 -4.51 9.76 25.67
N GLY A 167 -4.61 8.63 26.35
CA GLY A 167 -5.51 8.45 27.50
C GLY A 167 -6.98 8.62 27.10
N ILE A 168 -7.34 8.26 25.87
CA ILE A 168 -8.73 8.27 25.43
C ILE A 168 -9.40 7.02 26.00
N ASP A 169 -10.21 7.21 27.05
CA ASP A 169 -10.83 6.14 27.79
C ASP A 169 -11.88 5.39 26.96
N LYS A 170 -11.68 4.07 26.80
CA LYS A 170 -12.59 3.19 26.06
C LYS A 170 -13.96 3.04 26.71
N GLU A 171 -14.05 3.19 28.05
CA GLU A 171 -15.30 3.05 28.79
C GLU A 171 -16.24 4.26 28.66
N ASN A 172 -15.68 5.43 28.33
CA ASN A 172 -16.41 6.70 28.24
C ASN A 172 -16.77 7.12 26.81
N ARG A 173 -16.66 6.23 25.83
CA ARG A 173 -16.94 6.53 24.43
C ARG A 173 -17.63 5.39 23.69
N GLU A 174 -18.36 5.73 22.65
CA GLU A 174 -18.89 4.79 21.69
C GLU A 174 -17.86 4.58 20.56
N ILE A 175 -17.39 3.34 20.37
CA ILE A 175 -16.51 2.94 19.27
C ILE A 175 -17.28 2.09 18.31
N TRP A 176 -17.26 2.51 17.05
CA TRP A 176 -17.91 1.84 15.96
C TRP A 176 -16.87 1.24 15.00
N TYR A 177 -16.96 -0.05 14.78
CA TYR A 177 -16.08 -0.79 13.88
C TYR A 177 -16.68 -0.83 12.47
N TYR A 178 -16.58 0.28 11.77
CA TYR A 178 -16.99 0.41 10.37
C TYR A 178 -15.81 0.79 9.50
N GLY A 179 -15.76 0.24 8.25
CA GLY A 179 -14.79 0.66 7.26
C GLY A 179 -14.89 2.16 6.96
N ILE A 180 -13.88 2.71 6.30
CA ILE A 180 -13.74 4.16 6.06
C ILE A 180 -15.02 4.77 5.45
N GLN A 181 -15.63 4.11 4.47
CA GLN A 181 -16.87 4.61 3.86
C GLN A 181 -18.03 4.63 4.86
N GLY A 182 -18.22 3.56 5.64
CA GLY A 182 -19.25 3.52 6.68
C GLY A 182 -19.05 4.59 7.77
N GLY A 183 -17.80 4.83 8.16
CA GLY A 183 -17.45 5.94 9.05
C GLY A 183 -17.79 7.31 8.44
N ALA A 184 -17.49 7.51 7.13
CA ALA A 184 -17.86 8.75 6.42
C ALA A 184 -19.37 8.98 6.39
N ASP A 185 -20.15 7.91 6.15
CA ASP A 185 -21.60 7.95 6.26
C ASP A 185 -22.04 8.31 7.70
N GLY A 186 -21.31 7.80 8.70
CA GLY A 186 -21.55 8.14 10.10
C GLY A 186 -21.39 9.61 10.44
N VAL A 187 -20.44 10.32 9.81
CA VAL A 187 -20.29 11.76 9.94
C VAL A 187 -21.44 12.49 9.28
N ARG A 188 -21.86 12.09 8.07
CA ARG A 188 -23.03 12.67 7.41
C ARG A 188 -24.31 12.48 8.21
N ASP A 189 -24.52 11.28 8.74
CA ASP A 189 -25.71 10.90 9.51
C ASP A 189 -25.63 11.30 10.99
N GLN A 190 -24.51 11.89 11.41
CA GLN A 190 -24.28 12.45 12.74
C GLN A 190 -24.28 11.44 13.89
N TRP A 191 -23.90 10.18 13.63
CA TRP A 191 -23.65 9.20 14.69
C TRP A 191 -22.16 9.00 15.00
N ALA A 192 -21.25 9.55 14.18
CA ALA A 192 -19.82 9.59 14.46
C ALA A 192 -19.32 11.05 14.48
N ASP A 193 -18.58 11.39 15.51
CA ASP A 193 -17.92 12.68 15.71
C ASP A 193 -16.43 12.66 15.30
N GLY A 194 -15.88 11.49 15.10
CA GLY A 194 -14.54 11.30 14.58
C GLY A 194 -14.40 10.02 13.77
N ILE A 195 -13.57 10.06 12.75
CA ILE A 195 -13.21 8.89 11.93
C ILE A 195 -11.70 8.80 11.83
N HIS A 196 -11.17 7.58 11.98
CA HIS A 196 -9.79 7.26 11.65
C HIS A 196 -9.69 6.49 10.34
N ALA A 197 -8.68 6.85 9.55
CA ALA A 197 -8.17 6.05 8.45
C ALA A 197 -6.66 5.89 8.61
N PHE A 198 -6.18 4.66 8.63
CA PHE A 198 -4.77 4.33 8.52
C PHE A 198 -4.55 3.66 7.18
N THR A 199 -4.29 4.48 6.16
CA THR A 199 -4.20 4.07 4.76
C THR A 199 -3.44 5.13 3.94
N GLU A 200 -3.35 4.94 2.62
CA GLU A 200 -2.79 5.95 1.72
C GLU A 200 -3.59 7.26 1.74
N SER A 201 -2.88 8.37 1.56
CA SER A 201 -3.48 9.71 1.46
C SER A 201 -3.26 10.25 0.03
N PRO A 202 -4.26 10.92 -0.57
CA PRO A 202 -5.56 11.30 -0.01
C PRO A 202 -6.59 10.15 0.01
N VAL A 203 -7.39 10.09 1.07
CA VAL A 203 -8.46 9.11 1.29
C VAL A 203 -9.70 9.49 0.48
N PRO A 204 -10.22 8.65 -0.45
CA PRO A 204 -11.33 9.03 -1.33
C PRO A 204 -12.60 9.49 -0.57
N ALA A 205 -13.04 8.75 0.45
CA ALA A 205 -14.22 9.12 1.23
C ALA A 205 -14.05 10.47 1.98
N TYR A 206 -12.80 10.81 2.34
CA TYR A 206 -12.52 12.12 2.98
C TYR A 206 -12.46 13.25 1.95
N GLN A 207 -12.06 12.98 0.71
CA GLN A 207 -12.15 13.95 -0.37
C GLN A 207 -13.60 14.36 -0.63
N GLU A 208 -14.54 13.41 -0.65
CA GLU A 208 -15.97 13.69 -0.79
C GLU A 208 -16.51 14.56 0.36
N LEU A 209 -16.20 14.21 1.61
CA LEU A 209 -16.62 14.99 2.78
C LEU A 209 -15.97 16.38 2.84
N ALA A 210 -14.71 16.49 2.42
CA ALA A 210 -13.99 17.77 2.38
C ALA A 210 -14.60 18.71 1.33
N ALA A 211 -15.02 18.20 0.16
CA ALA A 211 -15.68 18.96 -0.87
C ALA A 211 -17.02 19.56 -0.41
N GLU A 212 -17.70 18.92 0.54
CA GLU A 212 -18.92 19.42 1.18
C GLU A 212 -18.64 20.52 2.24
N ASP A 213 -17.36 20.88 2.50
CA ASP A 213 -16.90 21.75 3.62
C ASP A 213 -17.42 21.30 5.00
N GLY A 214 -17.69 20.01 5.13
CA GLY A 214 -18.36 19.43 6.30
C GLY A 214 -17.41 18.98 7.42
N ILE A 215 -16.10 18.88 7.13
CA ILE A 215 -15.13 18.27 8.05
C ILE A 215 -13.92 19.17 8.32
N ARG A 216 -13.18 18.80 9.36
CA ARG A 216 -11.86 19.29 9.70
C ARG A 216 -10.91 18.11 9.91
N PHE A 217 -9.68 18.24 9.44
CA PHE A 217 -8.59 17.31 9.71
C PHE A 217 -7.96 17.63 11.06
N LEU A 218 -7.71 16.60 11.87
CA LEU A 218 -7.18 16.75 13.21
C LEU A 218 -5.68 16.44 13.23
N SER A 219 -4.92 17.29 13.88
CA SER A 219 -3.47 17.11 14.07
C SER A 219 -3.15 16.53 15.43
N TYR A 220 -2.02 15.88 15.54
CA TYR A 220 -1.36 15.63 16.83
C TYR A 220 -0.45 16.82 17.20
N THR A 221 -0.06 16.92 18.46
CA THR A 221 1.08 17.74 18.88
C THR A 221 2.39 16.99 18.64
N ASP A 222 3.54 17.69 18.69
CA ASP A 222 4.84 17.04 18.54
C ASP A 222 5.13 16.07 19.69
N GLU A 223 4.68 16.40 20.92
CA GLU A 223 4.82 15.58 22.10
C GLU A 223 3.98 14.30 21.99
N GLU A 224 2.73 14.40 21.55
CA GLU A 224 1.87 13.24 21.30
C GLU A 224 2.46 12.31 20.24
N LEU A 225 3.04 12.88 19.17
CA LEU A 225 3.73 12.09 18.15
C LEU A 225 4.96 11.39 18.72
N ASP A 226 5.75 12.06 19.57
CA ASP A 226 6.92 11.44 20.20
C ASP A 226 6.52 10.26 21.09
N GLU A 227 5.41 10.39 21.85
CA GLU A 227 4.88 9.30 22.67
C GLU A 227 4.31 8.14 21.82
N ILE A 228 3.60 8.42 20.72
CA ILE A 228 3.09 7.38 19.81
C ILE A 228 4.23 6.60 19.15
N LEU A 229 5.30 7.30 18.78
CA LEU A 229 6.45 6.68 18.12
C LEU A 229 7.38 5.95 19.09
N ASP A 230 7.27 6.20 20.39
CA ASP A 230 8.07 5.49 21.39
C ASP A 230 7.66 4.01 21.45
N GLY A 231 8.59 3.14 21.11
CA GLY A 231 8.32 1.70 20.98
C GLY A 231 7.81 1.23 19.61
N HIS A 232 7.56 2.16 18.67
CA HIS A 232 7.07 1.88 17.31
C HIS A 232 8.08 2.34 16.24
N PRO A 233 9.21 1.62 16.03
CA PRO A 233 10.24 2.00 15.06
C PRO A 233 9.76 1.94 13.61
N GLU A 234 8.63 1.28 13.34
CA GLU A 234 7.94 1.24 12.06
C GLU A 234 7.26 2.56 11.70
N TYR A 235 6.95 3.41 12.70
CA TYR A 235 6.29 4.69 12.49
C TYR A 235 7.29 5.83 12.30
N SER A 236 6.85 6.88 11.62
CA SER A 236 7.59 8.12 11.44
C SER A 236 6.65 9.32 11.37
N LYS A 237 7.09 10.47 11.88
CA LYS A 237 6.35 11.73 11.74
C LYS A 237 6.23 12.12 10.27
N ILE A 238 5.05 12.59 9.88
CA ILE A 238 4.77 13.15 8.56
C ILE A 238 3.81 14.33 8.69
N LYS A 239 3.80 15.20 7.69
CA LYS A 239 2.80 16.25 7.54
C LYS A 239 2.02 16.01 6.25
N VAL A 240 0.70 16.00 6.35
CA VAL A 240 -0.18 16.07 5.18
C VAL A 240 -0.20 17.51 4.72
N PRO A 241 0.30 17.83 3.51
CA PRO A 241 0.39 19.22 3.06
C PRO A 241 -0.97 19.91 2.98
N ALA A 242 -1.00 21.22 3.22
CA ALA A 242 -2.18 22.04 2.94
C ALA A 242 -2.63 21.86 1.47
N GLY A 243 -3.94 21.81 1.26
CA GLY A 243 -4.51 21.63 -0.09
C GLY A 243 -4.45 20.17 -0.61
N THR A 244 -4.07 19.18 0.23
CA THR A 244 -4.22 17.77 -0.12
C THR A 244 -5.70 17.39 -0.29
N TYR A 245 -6.56 18.01 0.50
CA TYR A 245 -8.01 17.89 0.41
C TYR A 245 -8.62 19.27 0.16
N GLU A 246 -9.81 19.32 -0.45
CA GLU A 246 -10.55 20.56 -0.61
C GLU A 246 -10.89 21.15 0.77
N ASN A 247 -10.83 22.49 0.93
CA ASN A 247 -11.07 23.20 2.19
C ASN A 247 -10.12 22.82 3.37
N GLN A 248 -8.97 22.20 3.07
CA GLN A 248 -7.89 22.00 4.02
C GLN A 248 -6.81 23.07 3.82
N ASP A 249 -6.90 24.17 4.55
CA ASP A 249 -6.00 25.33 4.40
C ASP A 249 -4.66 25.16 5.14
N ASP A 250 -4.63 24.33 6.19
CA ASP A 250 -3.46 24.10 7.01
C ASP A 250 -2.83 22.72 6.77
N GLU A 251 -1.52 22.59 7.01
CA GLU A 251 -0.86 21.30 7.08
C GLU A 251 -1.32 20.51 8.33
N VAL A 252 -1.39 19.19 8.23
CA VAL A 252 -1.82 18.31 9.31
C VAL A 252 -0.64 17.48 9.79
N GLY A 253 -0.16 17.74 11.02
CA GLY A 253 0.88 16.94 11.67
C GLY A 253 0.32 15.59 12.10
N THR A 254 0.97 14.51 11.66
CA THR A 254 0.56 13.14 11.93
C THR A 254 1.74 12.17 11.83
N PHE A 255 1.45 10.87 11.83
CA PHE A 255 2.45 9.83 11.62
C PHE A 255 2.04 8.87 10.48
N CYS A 256 3.01 8.12 10.02
CA CYS A 256 2.81 7.11 9.00
C CYS A 256 3.72 5.91 9.22
N GLU A 257 3.38 4.78 8.63
CA GLU A 257 4.34 3.74 8.30
C GLU A 257 4.64 3.72 6.80
N LYS A 258 5.78 3.11 6.42
CA LYS A 258 6.13 2.95 5.00
C LYS A 258 5.72 1.57 4.51
N VAL A 259 5.26 1.50 3.28
CA VAL A 259 5.19 0.23 2.56
C VAL A 259 6.55 -0.02 1.91
N LEU A 260 7.11 -1.19 2.16
CA LEU A 260 8.49 -1.55 1.84
C LEU A 260 8.54 -2.63 0.76
N VAL A 261 9.55 -2.58 -0.09
CA VAL A 261 10.02 -3.76 -0.83
C VAL A 261 11.06 -4.45 0.03
N CYS A 262 10.84 -5.74 0.28
CA CYS A 262 11.73 -6.56 1.10
C CYS A 262 12.23 -7.78 0.34
N VAL A 263 13.41 -8.25 0.74
CA VAL A 263 14.10 -9.44 0.23
C VAL A 263 14.65 -10.27 1.39
N SER A 264 15.10 -11.49 1.11
CA SER A 264 15.95 -12.24 2.05
C SER A 264 17.41 -11.76 1.97
N ALA A 265 18.10 -11.71 3.11
CA ALA A 265 19.55 -11.49 3.16
C ALA A 265 20.37 -12.57 2.42
N ASP A 266 19.74 -13.68 2.02
CA ASP A 266 20.36 -14.71 1.19
C ASP A 266 20.28 -14.40 -0.32
N MET A 267 19.62 -13.28 -0.71
CA MET A 267 19.64 -12.81 -2.08
C MET A 267 21.06 -12.44 -2.50
N ASP A 268 21.36 -12.68 -3.76
CA ASP A 268 22.64 -12.36 -4.39
C ASP A 268 22.96 -10.84 -4.24
N GLU A 269 24.09 -10.53 -3.61
CA GLU A 269 24.51 -9.14 -3.33
C GLU A 269 24.68 -8.32 -4.63
N ASP A 270 25.09 -8.94 -5.72
CA ASP A 270 25.27 -8.25 -7.01
C ASP A 270 23.92 -7.70 -7.53
N LEU A 271 22.78 -8.36 -7.20
CA LEU A 271 21.44 -7.89 -7.55
C LEU A 271 20.94 -6.73 -6.67
N LEU A 272 21.49 -6.59 -5.47
CA LEU A 272 21.06 -5.54 -4.51
C LEU A 272 21.79 -4.21 -4.73
N HIS A 273 22.90 -4.21 -5.49
CA HIS A 273 23.76 -3.04 -5.70
C HIS A 273 23.65 -2.44 -7.11
N GLU A 274 22.89 -3.06 -8.02
CA GLU A 274 22.58 -2.51 -9.36
C GLU A 274 21.28 -1.70 -9.35
#